data_9a87712e34abc12893004864400839ea
#
_entry.id   9a87712e34abc12893004864400839ea
#
_cell.length_a   1.000
_cell.length_b   1.000
_cell.length_c   1.000
_cell.angle_alpha   90.00
_cell.angle_beta   90.00
_cell.angle_gamma   90.00
#
_symmetry.space_group_name_H-M   'P 1'
#
loop_
_entity.id
_entity.type
_entity.pdbx_description
1 polymer ?
#
loop_
_entity_poly.entity_id
_entity_poly.type
_entity_poly.pdbx_seq_one_letter_code
_entity_poly.pdbx_strand_id
1 'polypeptide(L)'
;MRRKGDFSGDIARKENYYKAFDHASKNKHGKKAITKFEADLEKNLSDLLYSFENGTFVTSPYRFMTVHEPKKRLIGMLPFPDHVQHWAMLNEVEDYFTRSFSAYTYGGVRGRGPHAYMRMIRKVLRKYPERTTDYLLCDIHHFYPTVNHPVLKSQLRTRIKDNHLLRRLDEIIDSVEGDTGMFPGTKLAQFFSLVYLYLFDHDLKRCFHVGECPALVEYYTKRYIEESIATAKTEHDYEELSKGIQYLSDRFKGYLNRLDFCYRLADDVLILHEDTVFLHLVIEWIGLYYANELRIGLNPRWKIGHVTDGVDTGGYVHFPDHVRVRKRNKVALCRQIARLRKKGLPDEEIRRRASSRIGFIQHADTSNLLNKLGMETPRKRLGQVIGIKKVRGRISRPTGNEIRGYTL
;
A
#
# COMPACT_ATOMS: atom_id res chain seq x y z
N MET A 1 3.58 -6.70 19.26
CA MET A 1 3.81 -5.29 19.72
C MET A 1 2.71 -4.90 20.70
N ARG A 2 3.05 -4.18 21.81
CA ARG A 2 2.07 -3.82 22.87
C ARG A 2 1.14 -2.70 22.38
N ARG A 3 -0.14 -2.68 22.78
CA ARG A 3 -1.09 -1.59 22.49
C ARG A 3 -0.65 -0.31 23.22
N LYS A 4 -0.71 0.87 22.55
CA LYS A 4 -0.41 2.18 23.16
C LYS A 4 -1.72 2.90 23.52
N GLY A 5 -1.79 3.52 24.69
CA GLY A 5 -2.98 4.17 25.22
C GLY A 5 -2.87 5.68 25.46
N ASP A 6 -1.79 6.29 24.97
CA ASP A 6 -1.45 7.66 25.35
C ASP A 6 -1.11 8.49 24.10
N PHE A 7 -2.10 8.68 23.26
CA PHE A 7 -2.00 9.51 22.05
C PHE A 7 -2.71 10.85 22.19
N SER A 8 -3.84 10.87 22.89
CA SER A 8 -4.70 12.06 22.94
C SER A 8 -4.01 13.28 23.55
N GLY A 9 -3.18 13.09 24.58
CA GLY A 9 -2.39 14.15 25.17
C GLY A 9 -1.33 14.72 24.23
N ASP A 10 -0.68 13.86 23.42
CA ASP A 10 0.30 14.29 22.43
C ASP A 10 -0.39 14.98 21.24
N ILE A 11 -1.57 14.49 20.82
CA ILE A 11 -2.37 15.08 19.75
C ILE A 11 -2.87 16.48 20.16
N ALA A 12 -3.32 16.66 21.39
CA ALA A 12 -3.89 17.92 21.92
C ALA A 12 -2.84 19.00 22.24
N ARG A 13 -1.61 18.88 21.72
CA ARG A 13 -0.60 19.92 21.87
C ARG A 13 -0.70 20.96 20.77
N LYS A 14 -0.59 22.23 21.15
CA LYS A 14 -0.63 23.36 20.22
C LYS A 14 0.40 23.22 19.10
N GLU A 15 1.62 22.82 19.43
CA GLU A 15 2.71 22.58 18.48
C GLU A 15 2.37 21.50 17.45
N ASN A 16 1.60 20.48 17.84
CA ASN A 16 1.15 19.46 16.91
C ASN A 16 0.15 20.01 15.89
N TYR A 17 -0.71 20.95 16.26
CA TYR A 17 -1.64 21.58 15.32
C TYR A 17 -0.94 22.49 14.31
N TYR A 18 0.11 23.22 14.72
CA TYR A 18 0.96 23.94 13.75
C TYR A 18 1.64 22.98 12.77
N LYS A 19 2.23 21.90 13.27
CA LYS A 19 2.83 20.86 12.44
C LYS A 19 1.79 20.20 11.49
N ALA A 20 0.57 20.00 11.97
CA ALA A 20 -0.54 19.48 11.17
C ALA A 20 -0.94 20.45 10.03
N PHE A 21 -0.99 21.74 10.33
CA PHE A 21 -1.20 22.78 9.33
C PHE A 21 -0.11 22.77 8.26
N ASP A 22 1.19 22.72 8.65
CA ASP A 22 2.32 22.65 7.73
C ASP A 22 2.22 21.42 6.81
N HIS A 23 1.84 20.28 7.34
CA HIS A 23 1.65 19.07 6.54
C HIS A 23 0.45 19.19 5.59
N ALA A 24 -0.67 19.74 6.05
CA ALA A 24 -1.89 19.90 5.25
C ALA A 24 -1.73 20.93 4.12
N SER A 25 -0.99 22.01 4.37
CA SER A 25 -0.76 23.12 3.42
C SER A 25 0.41 22.89 2.47
N LYS A 26 1.26 21.89 2.73
CA LYS A 26 2.49 21.62 1.96
C LYS A 26 2.25 21.58 0.45
N ASN A 27 2.98 22.38 -0.31
CA ASN A 27 2.87 22.54 -1.77
C ASN A 27 1.50 23.05 -2.26
N LYS A 28 0.71 23.68 -1.38
CA LYS A 28 -0.63 24.17 -1.70
C LYS A 28 -0.85 25.63 -1.27
N HIS A 29 0.16 26.30 -0.72
CA HIS A 29 0.10 27.71 -0.35
C HIS A 29 -0.42 28.58 -1.52
N GLY A 30 -1.16 29.63 -1.21
CA GLY A 30 -1.82 30.49 -2.19
C GLY A 30 -3.16 29.97 -2.73
N LYS A 31 -3.60 28.76 -2.35
CA LYS A 31 -4.97 28.33 -2.64
C LYS A 31 -5.96 29.05 -1.72
N LYS A 32 -7.07 29.57 -2.28
CA LYS A 32 -8.08 30.37 -1.58
C LYS A 32 -8.50 29.80 -0.21
N ALA A 33 -8.70 28.47 -0.13
CA ALA A 33 -9.10 27.82 1.12
C ALA A 33 -8.01 27.89 2.21
N ILE A 34 -6.74 27.79 1.80
CA ILE A 34 -5.59 27.84 2.72
C ILE A 34 -5.37 29.29 3.15
N THR A 35 -5.33 30.25 2.21
CA THR A 35 -5.17 31.67 2.53
C THR A 35 -6.29 32.17 3.49
N LYS A 36 -7.54 31.69 3.29
CA LYS A 36 -8.63 31.99 4.22
C LYS A 36 -8.38 31.42 5.63
N PHE A 37 -7.80 30.23 5.73
CA PHE A 37 -7.47 29.61 7.01
C PHE A 37 -6.27 30.30 7.68
N GLU A 38 -5.28 30.72 6.89
CA GLU A 38 -4.10 31.44 7.35
C GLU A 38 -4.44 32.83 7.91
N ALA A 39 -5.52 33.49 7.44
CA ALA A 39 -5.91 34.82 7.88
C ALA A 39 -6.22 34.88 9.40
N ASP A 40 -6.76 33.80 9.99
CA ASP A 40 -7.04 33.66 11.42
C ASP A 40 -6.41 32.39 11.97
N LEU A 41 -5.13 32.14 11.64
CA LEU A 41 -4.45 30.86 11.88
C LEU A 41 -4.55 30.40 13.32
N GLU A 42 -4.20 31.26 14.27
CA GLU A 42 -4.17 30.98 15.71
C GLU A 42 -5.54 30.53 16.22
N LYS A 43 -6.59 31.31 15.89
CA LYS A 43 -7.97 30.99 16.26
C LYS A 43 -8.41 29.66 15.62
N ASN A 44 -8.20 29.47 14.32
CA ASN A 44 -8.63 28.27 13.61
C ASN A 44 -7.96 26.99 14.14
N LEU A 45 -6.67 27.07 14.52
CA LEU A 45 -5.96 25.95 15.13
C LEU A 45 -6.47 25.68 16.56
N SER A 46 -6.74 26.74 17.34
CA SER A 46 -7.28 26.61 18.69
C SER A 46 -8.69 26.00 18.68
N ASP A 47 -9.55 26.40 17.75
CA ASP A 47 -10.88 25.85 17.58
C ASP A 47 -10.84 24.35 17.23
N LEU A 48 -9.93 23.93 16.34
CA LEU A 48 -9.75 22.51 16.00
C LEU A 48 -9.20 21.70 17.18
N LEU A 49 -8.23 22.23 17.92
CA LEU A 49 -7.70 21.60 19.12
C LEU A 49 -8.81 21.43 20.17
N TYR A 50 -9.54 22.49 20.48
CA TYR A 50 -10.67 22.45 21.40
C TYR A 50 -11.73 21.42 20.99
N SER A 51 -12.05 21.34 19.68
CA SER A 51 -13.02 20.37 19.18
C SER A 51 -12.53 18.92 19.32
N PHE A 52 -11.23 18.67 19.20
CA PHE A 52 -10.63 17.36 19.46
C PHE A 52 -10.73 17.01 20.95
N GLU A 53 -10.28 17.89 21.86
CA GLU A 53 -10.27 17.66 23.30
C GLU A 53 -11.67 17.40 23.85
N ASN A 54 -12.66 18.18 23.43
CA ASN A 54 -14.04 18.05 23.90
C ASN A 54 -14.87 17.04 23.11
N GLY A 55 -14.29 16.46 22.09
CA GLY A 55 -14.95 15.46 21.29
C GLY A 55 -16.12 15.98 20.44
N THR A 56 -16.09 17.25 20.09
CA THR A 56 -17.13 17.93 19.31
C THR A 56 -16.80 18.05 17.83
N PHE A 57 -15.61 17.57 17.41
CA PHE A 57 -15.27 17.51 16.00
C PHE A 57 -16.22 16.56 15.26
N VAL A 58 -16.79 17.04 14.17
CA VAL A 58 -17.64 16.28 13.25
C VAL A 58 -17.07 16.46 11.85
N THR A 59 -16.88 15.36 11.15
CA THR A 59 -16.40 15.36 9.76
C THR A 59 -17.34 16.14 8.86
N SER A 60 -16.82 17.09 8.11
CA SER A 60 -17.61 17.90 7.17
C SER A 60 -18.21 17.04 6.05
N PRO A 61 -19.37 17.45 5.49
CA PRO A 61 -19.95 16.77 4.34
C PRO A 61 -18.96 16.69 3.15
N TYR A 62 -18.85 15.51 2.56
CA TYR A 62 -17.99 15.29 1.39
C TYR A 62 -18.52 16.00 0.15
N ARG A 63 -17.62 16.65 -0.58
CA ARG A 63 -17.86 17.08 -1.95
C ARG A 63 -17.21 16.09 -2.90
N PHE A 64 -17.91 15.69 -3.95
CA PHE A 64 -17.43 14.66 -4.84
C PHE A 64 -16.87 15.23 -6.15
N MET A 65 -15.76 14.66 -6.59
CA MET A 65 -15.14 14.94 -7.87
C MET A 65 -14.79 13.64 -8.57
N THR A 66 -15.18 13.52 -9.84
CA THR A 66 -14.78 12.37 -10.66
C THR A 66 -13.46 12.66 -11.36
N VAL A 67 -12.44 11.82 -11.09
CA VAL A 67 -11.16 11.83 -11.81
C VAL A 67 -11.16 10.71 -12.82
N HIS A 68 -10.74 10.99 -14.06
CA HIS A 68 -10.79 10.04 -15.18
C HIS A 68 -9.45 9.38 -15.52
N GLU A 69 -8.33 9.87 -14.98
CA GLU A 69 -6.99 9.30 -15.23
C GLU A 69 -6.39 8.72 -13.92
N PRO A 70 -5.82 7.51 -13.95
CA PRO A 70 -5.75 6.53 -15.05
C PRO A 70 -7.01 5.68 -15.22
N LYS A 71 -7.93 5.70 -14.28
CA LYS A 71 -9.26 5.06 -14.27
C LYS A 71 -10.26 6.06 -13.68
N LYS A 72 -11.54 5.95 -14.07
CA LYS A 72 -12.62 6.74 -13.45
C LYS A 72 -12.70 6.41 -11.96
N ARG A 73 -12.57 7.43 -11.11
CA ARG A 73 -12.66 7.30 -9.64
C ARG A 73 -13.45 8.45 -9.06
N LEU A 74 -14.31 8.15 -8.12
CA LEU A 74 -14.96 9.14 -7.28
C LEU A 74 -14.02 9.49 -6.12
N ILE A 75 -13.71 10.77 -5.98
CA ILE A 75 -12.84 11.30 -4.92
C ILE A 75 -13.70 12.09 -3.96
N GLY A 76 -13.67 11.75 -2.68
CA GLY A 76 -14.30 12.53 -1.62
C GLY A 76 -13.36 13.65 -1.17
N MET A 77 -13.82 14.88 -1.35
CA MET A 77 -13.08 16.07 -0.93
C MET A 77 -13.68 16.62 0.36
N LEU A 78 -12.84 16.86 1.34
CA LEU A 78 -13.17 17.56 2.58
C LEU A 78 -12.65 19.00 2.56
N PRO A 79 -13.25 19.92 3.34
CA PRO A 79 -12.70 21.24 3.58
C PRO A 79 -11.30 21.20 4.18
N PHE A 80 -10.57 22.31 4.08
CA PHE A 80 -9.18 22.36 4.55
C PHE A 80 -9.03 22.13 6.07
N PRO A 81 -9.94 22.62 6.96
CA PRO A 81 -9.87 22.32 8.39
C PRO A 81 -9.86 20.82 8.72
N ASP A 82 -10.68 20.01 8.03
CA ASP A 82 -10.68 18.54 8.21
C ASP A 82 -9.31 17.93 7.89
N HIS A 83 -8.63 18.42 6.86
CA HIS A 83 -7.27 17.95 6.56
C HIS A 83 -6.28 18.27 7.68
N VAL A 84 -6.40 19.44 8.34
CA VAL A 84 -5.56 19.81 9.49
C VAL A 84 -5.87 18.87 10.67
N GLN A 85 -7.15 18.64 10.97
CA GLN A 85 -7.56 17.72 12.03
C GLN A 85 -7.06 16.29 11.79
N HIS A 86 -7.18 15.79 10.56
CA HIS A 86 -6.65 14.49 10.18
C HIS A 86 -5.13 14.39 10.37
N TRP A 87 -4.38 15.45 10.00
CA TRP A 87 -2.94 15.47 10.20
C TRP A 87 -2.54 15.56 11.67
N ALA A 88 -3.31 16.27 12.52
CA ALA A 88 -3.04 16.32 13.96
C ALA A 88 -3.06 14.92 14.59
N MET A 89 -4.04 14.08 14.21
CA MET A 89 -4.08 12.68 14.64
C MET A 89 -2.98 11.83 14.03
N LEU A 90 -2.73 11.98 12.72
CA LEU A 90 -1.74 11.18 11.99
C LEU A 90 -0.31 11.44 12.44
N ASN A 91 0.04 12.66 12.82
CA ASN A 91 1.39 13.00 13.29
C ASN A 91 1.85 12.10 14.44
N GLU A 92 0.91 11.67 15.30
CA GLU A 92 1.23 10.86 16.46
C GLU A 92 1.02 9.34 16.22
N VAL A 93 0.15 8.97 15.29
CA VAL A 93 -0.25 7.58 15.10
C VAL A 93 0.49 6.91 13.93
N GLU A 94 0.83 7.65 12.85
CA GLU A 94 1.37 7.07 11.63
C GLU A 94 2.70 6.34 11.87
N ASP A 95 3.64 6.95 12.59
CA ASP A 95 4.95 6.35 12.88
C ASP A 95 4.83 5.10 13.77
N TYR A 96 3.89 5.12 14.73
CA TYR A 96 3.63 3.97 15.60
C TYR A 96 3.12 2.76 14.80
N PHE A 97 2.15 2.97 13.91
CA PHE A 97 1.65 1.90 13.03
C PHE A 97 2.68 1.47 11.98
N THR A 98 3.46 2.41 11.44
CA THR A 98 4.48 2.11 10.40
C THR A 98 5.48 1.05 10.87
N ARG A 99 5.82 1.04 12.17
CA ARG A 99 6.67 -0.01 12.77
C ARG A 99 6.02 -1.39 12.77
N SER A 100 4.70 -1.44 12.64
CA SER A 100 3.93 -2.69 12.57
C SER A 100 3.72 -3.19 11.15
N PHE A 101 3.93 -2.34 10.13
CA PHE A 101 3.75 -2.76 8.75
C PHE A 101 4.88 -3.67 8.28
N SER A 102 4.54 -4.68 7.51
CA SER A 102 5.51 -5.57 6.88
C SER A 102 6.58 -4.76 6.11
N ALA A 103 7.82 -5.23 6.13
CA ALA A 103 8.91 -4.63 5.33
C ALA A 103 8.61 -4.61 3.83
N TYR A 104 7.70 -5.45 3.38
CA TYR A 104 7.30 -5.62 1.97
C TYR A 104 6.03 -4.87 1.59
N THR A 105 5.49 -4.05 2.52
CA THR A 105 4.36 -3.14 2.27
C THR A 105 4.88 -1.83 1.68
N TYR A 106 4.40 -1.48 0.49
CA TYR A 106 4.73 -0.27 -0.27
C TYR A 106 3.47 0.56 -0.54
N GLY A 107 3.67 1.84 -0.86
CA GLY A 107 2.58 2.77 -1.08
C GLY A 107 2.02 3.33 0.23
N GLY A 108 2.09 4.65 0.40
CA GLY A 108 1.63 5.32 1.62
C GLY A 108 2.60 5.31 2.80
N VAL A 109 3.60 4.43 2.82
CA VAL A 109 4.65 4.38 3.84
C VAL A 109 5.85 5.24 3.42
N ARG A 110 6.35 6.07 4.35
CA ARG A 110 7.50 6.95 4.09
C ARG A 110 8.73 6.13 3.63
N GLY A 111 9.34 6.55 2.53
CA GLY A 111 10.49 5.86 1.91
C GLY A 111 10.15 4.60 1.10
N ARG A 112 8.90 4.10 1.17
CA ARG A 112 8.44 2.89 0.47
C ARG A 112 7.39 3.22 -0.59
N GLY A 113 7.65 4.23 -1.43
CA GLY A 113 6.78 4.60 -2.55
C GLY A 113 6.95 3.68 -3.77
N PRO A 114 6.21 3.94 -4.88
CA PRO A 114 6.23 3.11 -6.10
C PRO A 114 7.62 2.89 -6.69
N HIS A 115 8.52 3.87 -6.59
CA HIS A 115 9.89 3.73 -7.08
C HIS A 115 10.76 2.81 -6.20
N ALA A 116 10.51 2.81 -4.88
CA ALA A 116 11.17 1.85 -3.98
C ALA A 116 10.71 0.42 -4.27
N TYR A 117 9.40 0.24 -4.47
CA TYR A 117 8.79 -1.02 -4.91
C TYR A 117 9.40 -1.51 -6.23
N MET A 118 9.46 -0.67 -7.26
CA MET A 118 10.08 -1.01 -8.54
C MET A 118 11.54 -1.45 -8.39
N ARG A 119 12.34 -0.71 -7.60
CA ARG A 119 13.75 -1.08 -7.36
C ARG A 119 13.89 -2.43 -6.67
N MET A 120 12.95 -2.74 -5.74
CA MET A 120 12.94 -4.02 -5.03
C MET A 120 12.64 -5.17 -6.01
N ILE A 121 11.61 -5.05 -6.82
CA ILE A 121 11.28 -6.08 -7.83
C ILE A 121 12.49 -6.32 -8.75
N ARG A 122 13.06 -5.25 -9.33
CA ARG A 122 14.24 -5.34 -10.19
C ARG A 122 15.42 -6.05 -9.51
N LYS A 123 15.64 -5.76 -8.22
CA LYS A 123 16.70 -6.42 -7.43
C LYS A 123 16.44 -7.91 -7.29
N VAL A 124 15.21 -8.29 -6.96
CA VAL A 124 14.82 -9.68 -6.70
C VAL A 124 14.87 -10.51 -7.99
N LEU A 125 14.28 -10.04 -9.08
CA LEU A 125 14.31 -10.73 -10.37
C LEU A 125 15.74 -10.98 -10.89
N ARG A 126 16.67 -10.07 -10.62
CA ARG A 126 18.09 -10.24 -11.00
C ARG A 126 18.86 -11.15 -10.08
N LYS A 127 18.54 -11.12 -8.77
CA LYS A 127 19.30 -11.87 -7.77
C LYS A 127 18.85 -13.33 -7.66
N TYR A 128 17.59 -13.60 -7.94
CA TYR A 128 16.97 -14.91 -7.75
C TYR A 128 16.16 -15.35 -8.99
N PRO A 129 16.76 -15.36 -10.21
CA PRO A 129 16.03 -15.63 -11.45
C PRO A 129 15.35 -17.01 -11.44
N GLU A 130 16.01 -18.04 -10.90
CA GLU A 130 15.50 -19.41 -10.85
C GLU A 130 14.32 -19.58 -9.87
N ARG A 131 14.24 -18.72 -8.83
CA ARG A 131 13.20 -18.77 -7.81
C ARG A 131 12.06 -17.79 -8.07
N THR A 132 12.12 -17.05 -9.17
CA THR A 132 11.18 -16.01 -9.54
C THR A 132 10.79 -16.13 -11.01
N THR A 133 10.62 -17.37 -11.51
CA THR A 133 10.24 -17.65 -12.91
C THR A 133 8.80 -17.23 -13.19
N ASP A 134 7.95 -17.33 -12.18
CA ASP A 134 6.54 -17.10 -12.28
C ASP A 134 6.07 -16.02 -11.29
N TYR A 135 4.92 -15.43 -11.56
CA TYR A 135 4.33 -14.44 -10.70
C TYR A 135 2.82 -14.61 -10.55
N LEU A 136 2.30 -14.21 -9.40
CA LEU A 136 0.90 -13.95 -9.14
C LEU A 136 0.72 -12.45 -8.92
N LEU A 137 -0.20 -11.85 -9.67
CA LEU A 137 -0.72 -10.50 -9.44
C LEU A 137 -2.18 -10.58 -9.08
N CYS A 138 -2.56 -9.99 -7.95
CA CYS A 138 -3.94 -9.85 -7.55
C CYS A 138 -4.19 -8.50 -6.87
N ASP A 139 -5.44 -8.06 -6.87
CA ASP A 139 -5.89 -6.86 -6.18
C ASP A 139 -7.28 -7.09 -5.57
N ILE A 140 -7.74 -6.15 -4.78
CA ILE A 140 -9.05 -6.19 -4.14
C ILE A 140 -10.10 -5.60 -5.09
N HIS A 141 -11.25 -6.27 -5.21
CA HIS A 141 -12.36 -5.78 -6.02
C HIS A 141 -12.97 -4.53 -5.38
N HIS A 142 -12.88 -3.39 -6.08
CA HIS A 142 -13.43 -2.10 -5.62
C HIS A 142 -13.01 -1.72 -4.19
N PHE A 143 -11.73 -1.79 -3.85
CA PHE A 143 -11.20 -1.68 -2.48
C PHE A 143 -11.85 -0.57 -1.65
N TYR A 144 -11.75 0.70 -2.07
CA TYR A 144 -12.28 1.82 -1.26
C TYR A 144 -13.78 1.74 -0.97
N PRO A 145 -14.67 1.41 -1.92
CA PRO A 145 -16.09 1.22 -1.64
C PRO A 145 -16.43 0.01 -0.76
N THR A 146 -15.55 -0.98 -0.66
CA THR A 146 -15.83 -2.23 0.06
C THR A 146 -15.15 -2.34 1.42
N VAL A 147 -14.35 -1.34 1.83
CA VAL A 147 -13.74 -1.32 3.17
C VAL A 147 -14.81 -1.46 4.24
N ASN A 148 -14.78 -2.54 5.01
CA ASN A 148 -15.77 -2.82 6.05
C ASN A 148 -15.42 -2.04 7.33
N HIS A 149 -16.34 -1.19 7.82
CA HIS A 149 -16.11 -0.30 8.96
C HIS A 149 -15.83 -1.08 10.26
N PRO A 150 -16.63 -2.07 10.67
CA PRO A 150 -16.34 -2.92 11.82
C PRO A 150 -14.94 -3.55 11.78
N VAL A 151 -14.51 -4.06 10.63
CA VAL A 151 -13.17 -4.64 10.46
C VAL A 151 -12.09 -3.56 10.63
N LEU A 152 -12.21 -2.40 9.98
CA LEU A 152 -11.24 -1.32 10.09
C LEU A 152 -11.11 -0.84 11.54
N LYS A 153 -12.24 -0.63 12.23
CA LYS A 153 -12.28 -0.26 13.66
C LYS A 153 -11.61 -1.31 14.54
N SER A 154 -11.84 -2.59 14.28
CA SER A 154 -11.17 -3.70 14.97
C SER A 154 -9.67 -3.66 14.76
N GLN A 155 -9.21 -3.46 13.51
CA GLN A 155 -7.79 -3.35 13.17
C GLN A 155 -7.09 -2.20 13.92
N LEU A 156 -7.71 -1.03 14.02
CA LEU A 156 -7.22 0.11 14.80
C LEU A 156 -7.03 -0.27 16.27
N ARG A 157 -8.01 -0.98 16.85
CA ARG A 157 -8.01 -1.43 18.26
C ARG A 157 -6.94 -2.47 18.58
N THR A 158 -6.37 -3.14 17.57
CA THR A 158 -5.22 -4.05 17.80
C THR A 158 -3.97 -3.30 18.27
N ARG A 159 -3.87 -2.00 18.01
CA ARG A 159 -2.71 -1.16 18.32
C ARG A 159 -3.00 0.02 19.22
N ILE A 160 -4.17 0.61 19.10
CA ILE A 160 -4.61 1.77 19.89
C ILE A 160 -5.45 1.28 21.07
N LYS A 161 -5.18 1.85 22.25
CA LYS A 161 -5.88 1.63 23.52
C LYS A 161 -6.58 2.91 24.01
N ASP A 162 -6.22 4.05 23.39
CA ASP A 162 -6.73 5.37 23.67
C ASP A 162 -8.19 5.50 23.19
N ASN A 163 -9.14 5.42 24.12
CA ASN A 163 -10.55 5.44 23.78
C ASN A 163 -11.03 6.80 23.27
N HIS A 164 -10.36 7.90 23.65
CA HIS A 164 -10.73 9.22 23.14
C HIS A 164 -10.37 9.30 21.65
N LEU A 165 -9.13 8.97 21.29
CA LEU A 165 -8.70 8.90 19.89
C LEU A 165 -9.54 7.91 19.07
N LEU A 166 -9.80 6.70 19.61
CA LEU A 166 -10.61 5.70 18.91
C LEU A 166 -11.99 6.21 18.55
N ARG A 167 -12.68 6.93 19.47
CA ARG A 167 -13.97 7.55 19.16
C ARG A 167 -13.89 8.59 18.04
N ARG A 168 -12.79 9.36 17.95
CA ARG A 168 -12.58 10.34 16.86
C ARG A 168 -12.34 9.65 15.51
N LEU A 169 -11.53 8.57 15.52
CA LEU A 169 -11.29 7.77 14.32
C LEU A 169 -12.56 7.03 13.86
N ASP A 170 -13.35 6.51 14.80
CA ASP A 170 -14.64 5.88 14.52
C ASP A 170 -15.63 6.86 13.88
N GLU A 171 -15.73 8.08 14.39
CA GLU A 171 -16.58 9.14 13.82
C GLU A 171 -16.20 9.42 12.37
N ILE A 172 -14.91 9.54 12.07
CA ILE A 172 -14.44 9.78 10.70
C ILE A 172 -14.73 8.58 9.77
N ILE A 173 -14.63 7.36 10.28
CA ILE A 173 -15.00 6.16 9.52
C ILE A 173 -16.49 6.16 9.23
N ASP A 174 -17.32 6.44 10.25
CA ASP A 174 -18.79 6.47 10.16
C ASP A 174 -19.34 7.69 9.41
N SER A 175 -18.49 8.69 9.10
CA SER A 175 -18.89 9.82 8.24
C SER A 175 -19.25 9.40 6.80
N VAL A 176 -18.90 8.18 6.42
CA VAL A 176 -19.38 7.53 5.20
C VAL A 176 -20.58 6.67 5.57
N GLU A 177 -21.72 6.92 4.93
CA GLU A 177 -22.99 6.25 5.22
C GLU A 177 -22.90 4.72 5.01
N GLY A 178 -23.45 3.97 5.95
CA GLY A 178 -23.49 2.50 5.96
C GLY A 178 -22.30 1.87 6.67
N ASP A 179 -22.21 0.53 6.58
CA ASP A 179 -21.18 -0.27 7.25
C ASP A 179 -19.93 -0.50 6.37
N THR A 180 -19.92 0.03 5.17
CA THR A 180 -18.84 -0.14 4.20
C THR A 180 -18.56 1.15 3.44
N GLY A 181 -17.33 1.27 3.01
CA GLY A 181 -16.91 2.36 2.14
C GLY A 181 -15.91 3.32 2.79
N MET A 182 -15.10 3.90 1.93
CA MET A 182 -14.16 4.94 2.28
C MET A 182 -13.85 5.76 1.03
N PHE A 183 -13.78 7.07 1.12
CA PHE A 183 -13.45 7.88 -0.03
C PHE A 183 -11.95 8.17 -0.11
N PRO A 184 -11.28 7.83 -1.24
CA PRO A 184 -9.92 8.29 -1.48
C PRO A 184 -9.90 9.81 -1.60
N GLY A 185 -8.84 10.46 -1.09
CA GLY A 185 -8.67 11.91 -1.20
C GLY A 185 -7.98 12.54 0.01
N THR A 186 -8.04 11.91 1.16
CA THR A 186 -7.35 12.36 2.37
C THR A 186 -6.13 11.48 2.70
N LYS A 187 -5.17 12.04 3.44
CA LYS A 187 -4.02 11.25 3.92
C LYS A 187 -4.47 10.20 4.97
N LEU A 188 -5.51 10.50 5.74
CA LEU A 188 -6.07 9.56 6.72
C LEU A 188 -6.72 8.36 6.03
N ALA A 189 -7.45 8.55 4.93
CA ALA A 189 -7.98 7.44 4.14
C ALA A 189 -6.88 6.53 3.58
N GLN A 190 -5.74 7.11 3.15
CA GLN A 190 -4.57 6.33 2.76
C GLN A 190 -3.98 5.54 3.94
N PHE A 191 -3.91 6.13 5.11
CA PHE A 191 -3.46 5.45 6.33
C PHE A 191 -4.42 4.31 6.71
N PHE A 192 -5.72 4.54 6.69
CA PHE A 192 -6.73 3.51 6.95
C PHE A 192 -6.60 2.32 5.98
N SER A 193 -6.29 2.56 4.71
CA SER A 193 -6.05 1.49 3.74
C SER A 193 -4.86 0.60 4.11
N LEU A 194 -3.81 1.18 4.67
CA LEU A 194 -2.65 0.42 5.17
C LEU A 194 -3.00 -0.37 6.44
N VAL A 195 -3.71 0.26 7.37
CA VAL A 195 -4.17 -0.38 8.61
C VAL A 195 -5.12 -1.54 8.31
N TYR A 196 -6.01 -1.39 7.34
CA TYR A 196 -6.95 -2.44 6.96
C TYR A 196 -6.28 -3.74 6.48
N LEU A 197 -5.14 -3.61 5.83
CA LEU A 197 -4.43 -4.74 5.20
C LEU A 197 -3.18 -5.22 5.97
N TYR A 198 -2.82 -4.59 7.11
CA TYR A 198 -1.54 -4.93 7.72
C TYR A 198 -1.51 -6.33 8.36
N LEU A 199 -2.63 -6.79 8.93
CA LEU A 199 -2.69 -8.16 9.46
C LEU A 199 -2.65 -9.19 8.34
N PHE A 200 -3.29 -8.92 7.20
CA PHE A 200 -3.17 -9.76 6.02
C PHE A 200 -1.71 -9.97 5.61
N ASP A 201 -0.88 -8.92 5.58
CA ASP A 201 0.54 -9.04 5.24
C ASP A 201 1.30 -9.95 6.20
N HIS A 202 0.94 -9.92 7.50
CA HIS A 202 1.55 -10.78 8.52
C HIS A 202 1.03 -12.21 8.44
N ASP A 203 -0.27 -12.39 8.28
CA ASP A 203 -0.91 -13.70 8.27
C ASP A 203 -0.56 -14.48 6.99
N LEU A 204 -0.47 -13.81 5.85
CA LEU A 204 0.03 -14.42 4.61
C LEU A 204 1.44 -15.00 4.81
N LYS A 205 2.33 -14.23 5.44
CA LYS A 205 3.66 -14.73 5.79
C LYS A 205 3.63 -15.86 6.81
N ARG A 206 2.85 -15.70 7.87
CA ARG A 206 2.74 -16.71 8.92
C ARG A 206 2.25 -18.05 8.34
N CYS A 207 1.24 -18.02 7.50
CA CYS A 207 0.71 -19.23 6.88
C CYS A 207 1.73 -19.91 5.95
N PHE A 208 2.34 -19.19 5.05
CA PHE A 208 3.19 -19.79 4.01
C PHE A 208 4.69 -19.79 4.31
N HIS A 209 5.12 -19.14 5.40
CA HIS A 209 6.51 -19.17 5.85
C HIS A 209 6.69 -19.98 7.15
N VAL A 210 5.70 -20.00 8.04
CA VAL A 210 5.77 -20.71 9.33
C VAL A 210 4.97 -22.02 9.33
N GLY A 211 4.06 -22.19 8.38
CA GLY A 211 3.37 -23.46 8.22
C GLY A 211 2.01 -23.59 8.90
N GLU A 212 1.38 -22.50 9.28
CA GLU A 212 0.07 -22.48 9.91
C GLU A 212 -1.00 -21.93 8.96
N CYS A 213 -1.75 -22.81 8.26
CA CYS A 213 -2.88 -22.42 7.41
C CYS A 213 -4.17 -23.15 7.78
N PRO A 214 -4.71 -22.98 9.00
CA PRO A 214 -5.89 -23.73 9.43
C PRO A 214 -7.11 -23.47 8.53
N ALA A 215 -7.37 -22.22 8.13
CA ALA A 215 -8.55 -21.86 7.34
C ALA A 215 -8.58 -22.52 5.96
N LEU A 216 -7.44 -22.68 5.30
CA LEU A 216 -7.38 -23.31 3.99
C LEU A 216 -7.47 -24.83 4.06
N VAL A 217 -6.83 -25.43 5.08
CA VAL A 217 -6.96 -26.88 5.36
C VAL A 217 -8.41 -27.19 5.69
N GLU A 218 -9.06 -26.40 6.54
CA GLU A 218 -10.46 -26.54 6.90
C GLU A 218 -11.38 -26.42 5.68
N TYR A 219 -11.17 -25.43 4.82
CA TYR A 219 -11.95 -25.24 3.59
C TYR A 219 -11.86 -26.43 2.66
N TYR A 220 -10.64 -26.86 2.30
CA TYR A 220 -10.48 -28.00 1.40
C TYR A 220 -10.95 -29.31 2.01
N THR A 221 -10.73 -29.50 3.30
CA THR A 221 -11.25 -30.67 4.03
C THR A 221 -12.77 -30.69 3.99
N LYS A 222 -13.41 -29.55 4.30
CA LYS A 222 -14.87 -29.42 4.26
C LYS A 222 -15.41 -29.67 2.86
N ARG A 223 -14.83 -29.03 1.84
CA ARG A 223 -15.22 -29.22 0.45
C ARG A 223 -15.03 -30.67 -0.02
N TYR A 224 -13.90 -31.27 0.30
CA TYR A 224 -13.64 -32.67 -0.02
C TYR A 224 -14.63 -33.61 0.68
N ILE A 225 -14.95 -33.34 1.94
CA ILE A 225 -15.96 -34.09 2.71
C ILE A 225 -17.34 -33.91 2.06
N GLU A 226 -17.77 -32.70 1.75
CA GLU A 226 -19.06 -32.41 1.15
C GLU A 226 -19.21 -33.11 -0.22
N GLU A 227 -18.21 -33.02 -1.09
CA GLU A 227 -18.20 -33.67 -2.41
C GLU A 227 -18.15 -35.19 -2.30
N SER A 228 -17.44 -35.74 -1.31
CA SER A 228 -17.29 -37.18 -1.13
C SER A 228 -18.49 -37.84 -0.40
N ILE A 229 -19.09 -37.14 0.59
CA ILE A 229 -20.33 -37.62 1.24
C ILE A 229 -21.47 -37.70 0.20
N ALA A 230 -21.54 -36.77 -0.73
CA ALA A 230 -22.54 -36.81 -1.79
C ALA A 230 -22.42 -38.06 -2.69
N THR A 231 -21.27 -38.71 -2.73
CA THR A 231 -20.98 -39.88 -3.57
C THR A 231 -20.73 -41.16 -2.80
N ALA A 232 -20.41 -41.07 -1.48
CA ALA A 232 -20.08 -42.22 -0.63
C ALA A 232 -21.31 -43.08 -0.32
N LYS A 233 -21.23 -44.38 -0.61
CA LYS A 233 -22.30 -45.35 -0.35
C LYS A 233 -21.83 -46.58 0.45
N THR A 234 -20.52 -46.74 0.66
CA THR A 234 -19.92 -47.91 1.26
C THR A 234 -18.86 -47.54 2.29
N GLU A 235 -18.50 -48.52 3.15
CA GLU A 235 -17.41 -48.35 4.13
C GLU A 235 -16.06 -48.07 3.44
N HIS A 236 -15.86 -48.66 2.26
CA HIS A 236 -14.68 -48.43 1.44
C HIS A 236 -14.60 -46.95 0.98
N ASP A 237 -15.72 -46.31 0.66
CA ASP A 237 -15.77 -44.91 0.28
C ASP A 237 -15.31 -43.98 1.43
N TYR A 238 -15.62 -44.37 2.70
CA TYR A 238 -15.16 -43.64 3.89
C TYR A 238 -13.66 -43.81 4.15
N GLU A 239 -13.06 -44.95 3.84
CA GLU A 239 -11.61 -45.13 3.91
C GLU A 239 -10.88 -44.28 2.86
N GLU A 240 -11.38 -44.22 1.64
CA GLU A 240 -10.82 -43.35 0.56
C GLU A 240 -10.96 -41.87 0.92
N LEU A 241 -12.07 -41.49 1.57
CA LEU A 241 -12.28 -40.12 2.11
C LEU A 241 -11.18 -39.74 3.12
N SER A 242 -10.90 -40.66 4.07
CA SER A 242 -9.85 -40.44 5.08
C SER A 242 -8.47 -40.28 4.45
N LYS A 243 -8.14 -41.12 3.45
CA LYS A 243 -6.89 -41.01 2.68
C LYS A 243 -6.80 -39.69 1.90
N GLY A 244 -7.92 -39.23 1.34
CA GLY A 244 -7.99 -37.95 0.62
C GLY A 244 -7.76 -36.75 1.54
N ILE A 245 -8.31 -36.74 2.75
CA ILE A 245 -8.07 -35.73 3.78
C ILE A 245 -6.59 -35.67 4.16
N GLN A 246 -5.99 -36.87 4.39
CA GLN A 246 -4.57 -36.96 4.71
C GLN A 246 -3.69 -36.46 3.55
N TYR A 247 -4.02 -36.87 2.32
CA TYR A 247 -3.33 -36.38 1.11
C TYR A 247 -3.35 -34.86 0.97
N LEU A 248 -4.52 -34.22 1.19
CA LEU A 248 -4.65 -32.76 1.16
C LEU A 248 -3.82 -32.10 2.26
N SER A 249 -3.85 -32.67 3.48
CA SER A 249 -3.05 -32.18 4.61
C SER A 249 -1.55 -32.26 4.32
N ASP A 250 -1.08 -33.39 3.79
CA ASP A 250 0.35 -33.60 3.50
C ASP A 250 0.82 -32.76 2.30
N ARG A 251 -0.01 -32.59 1.29
CA ARG A 251 0.24 -31.67 0.16
C ARG A 251 0.41 -30.23 0.64
N PHE A 252 -0.43 -29.82 1.59
CA PHE A 252 -0.34 -28.52 2.23
C PHE A 252 0.98 -28.35 2.99
N LYS A 253 1.36 -29.33 3.81
CA LYS A 253 2.63 -29.32 4.55
C LYS A 253 3.82 -29.17 3.62
N GLY A 254 3.78 -29.75 2.43
CA GLY A 254 4.84 -29.64 1.41
C GLY A 254 5.05 -28.23 0.84
N TYR A 255 4.06 -27.34 0.98
CA TYR A 255 4.14 -25.95 0.51
C TYR A 255 4.41 -24.93 1.62
N LEU A 256 4.51 -25.38 2.87
CA LEU A 256 4.87 -24.56 3.99
C LEU A 256 6.33 -24.11 3.87
N ASN A 257 6.64 -22.89 4.32
CA ASN A 257 7.97 -22.28 4.28
C ASN A 257 8.51 -21.89 2.90
N ARG A 258 7.69 -21.72 1.85
CA ARG A 258 8.13 -21.42 0.49
C ARG A 258 7.86 -19.97 0.03
N LEU A 259 7.16 -19.16 0.79
CA LEU A 259 6.83 -17.78 0.41
C LEU A 259 7.94 -16.80 0.78
N ASP A 260 8.91 -16.60 -0.11
CA ASP A 260 10.01 -15.64 0.10
C ASP A 260 9.73 -14.25 -0.48
N PHE A 261 9.04 -14.19 -1.60
CA PHE A 261 8.92 -12.97 -2.41
C PHE A 261 7.45 -12.54 -2.54
N CYS A 262 6.95 -11.86 -1.50
CA CYS A 262 5.62 -11.26 -1.48
C CYS A 262 5.74 -9.77 -1.24
N TYR A 263 5.13 -8.96 -2.10
CA TYR A 263 5.18 -7.51 -2.07
C TYR A 263 3.79 -6.93 -2.28
N ARG A 264 3.40 -5.93 -1.48
CA ARG A 264 2.14 -5.23 -1.64
C ARG A 264 2.39 -3.75 -1.93
N LEU A 265 1.76 -3.23 -2.98
CA LEU A 265 1.73 -1.80 -3.31
C LEU A 265 0.29 -1.28 -3.18
N ALA A 266 -0.04 -0.66 -2.06
CA ALA A 266 -1.40 -0.31 -1.67
C ALA A 266 -2.30 -1.57 -1.59
N ASP A 267 -3.24 -1.74 -2.51
CA ASP A 267 -4.13 -2.90 -2.65
C ASP A 267 -3.61 -3.97 -3.62
N ASP A 268 -2.63 -3.63 -4.47
CA ASP A 268 -2.01 -4.57 -5.42
C ASP A 268 -1.01 -5.51 -4.70
N VAL A 269 -1.19 -6.82 -4.81
CA VAL A 269 -0.28 -7.86 -4.28
C VAL A 269 0.48 -8.50 -5.43
N LEU A 270 1.81 -8.60 -5.29
CA LEU A 270 2.70 -9.35 -6.16
C LEU A 270 3.38 -10.46 -5.36
N ILE A 271 3.27 -11.69 -5.84
CA ILE A 271 4.04 -12.83 -5.35
C ILE A 271 4.87 -13.38 -6.51
N LEU A 272 6.15 -13.68 -6.24
CA LEU A 272 7.06 -14.31 -7.19
C LEU A 272 7.46 -15.68 -6.66
N HIS A 273 7.42 -16.70 -7.52
CA HIS A 273 7.75 -18.06 -7.15
C HIS A 273 8.12 -18.88 -8.40
N GLU A 274 8.79 -20.02 -8.21
CA GLU A 274 9.10 -20.96 -9.28
C GLU A 274 8.01 -22.02 -9.53
N ASP A 275 7.03 -22.13 -8.64
CA ASP A 275 5.98 -23.17 -8.68
C ASP A 275 4.61 -22.52 -8.87
N THR A 276 3.99 -22.75 -10.03
CA THR A 276 2.65 -22.23 -10.36
C THR A 276 1.53 -22.87 -9.55
N VAL A 277 1.68 -24.13 -9.13
CA VAL A 277 0.70 -24.81 -8.28
C VAL A 277 0.65 -24.14 -6.91
N PHE A 278 1.83 -23.79 -6.37
CA PHE A 278 1.91 -23.00 -5.15
C PHE A 278 1.22 -21.65 -5.28
N LEU A 279 1.41 -20.95 -6.40
CA LEU A 279 0.75 -19.66 -6.64
C LEU A 279 -0.79 -19.80 -6.71
N HIS A 280 -1.31 -20.89 -7.26
CA HIS A 280 -2.75 -21.18 -7.25
C HIS A 280 -3.26 -21.44 -5.83
N LEU A 281 -2.54 -22.14 -4.99
CA LEU A 281 -2.91 -22.32 -3.59
C LEU A 281 -2.95 -21.01 -2.82
N VAL A 282 -1.94 -20.17 -3.04
CA VAL A 282 -1.86 -18.87 -2.36
C VAL A 282 -3.00 -17.94 -2.78
N ILE A 283 -3.41 -17.91 -4.06
CA ILE A 283 -4.53 -17.05 -4.50
C ILE A 283 -5.87 -17.52 -3.92
N GLU A 284 -6.08 -18.80 -3.77
CA GLU A 284 -7.29 -19.33 -3.12
C GLU A 284 -7.30 -18.94 -1.63
N TRP A 285 -6.17 -19.09 -0.93
CA TRP A 285 -6.05 -18.62 0.45
C TRP A 285 -6.32 -17.12 0.59
N ILE A 286 -5.78 -16.30 -0.32
CA ILE A 286 -6.03 -14.85 -0.34
C ILE A 286 -7.53 -14.58 -0.48
N GLY A 287 -8.20 -15.27 -1.40
CA GLY A 287 -9.64 -15.14 -1.60
C GLY A 287 -10.45 -15.46 -0.34
N LEU A 288 -10.12 -16.55 0.34
CA LEU A 288 -10.75 -16.96 1.60
C LEU A 288 -10.47 -15.95 2.73
N TYR A 289 -9.21 -15.51 2.87
CA TYR A 289 -8.85 -14.52 3.88
C TYR A 289 -9.60 -13.20 3.66
N TYR A 290 -9.68 -12.74 2.42
CA TYR A 290 -10.42 -11.52 2.08
C TYR A 290 -11.90 -11.64 2.43
N ALA A 291 -12.53 -12.78 2.11
CA ALA A 291 -13.95 -12.99 2.39
C ALA A 291 -14.24 -13.11 3.90
N ASN A 292 -13.46 -13.88 4.63
CA ASN A 292 -13.75 -14.22 6.03
C ASN A 292 -13.23 -13.17 7.02
N GLU A 293 -11.97 -12.75 6.87
CA GLU A 293 -11.32 -11.86 7.84
C GLU A 293 -11.52 -10.37 7.51
N LEU A 294 -11.50 -10.03 6.21
CA LEU A 294 -11.62 -8.66 5.78
C LEU A 294 -13.02 -8.28 5.24
N ARG A 295 -13.88 -9.27 4.98
CA ARG A 295 -15.23 -9.05 4.41
C ARG A 295 -15.20 -8.24 3.11
N ILE A 296 -14.21 -8.52 2.27
CA ILE A 296 -14.02 -7.91 0.95
C ILE A 296 -13.85 -8.99 -0.11
N GLY A 297 -13.99 -8.63 -1.38
CA GLY A 297 -13.84 -9.56 -2.49
C GLY A 297 -12.47 -9.48 -3.17
N LEU A 298 -11.92 -10.63 -3.55
CA LEU A 298 -10.80 -10.72 -4.47
C LEU A 298 -11.26 -10.28 -5.87
N ASN A 299 -10.46 -9.46 -6.56
CA ASN A 299 -10.74 -9.12 -7.95
C ASN A 299 -10.59 -10.38 -8.84
N PRO A 300 -11.61 -10.76 -9.62
CA PRO A 300 -11.54 -11.96 -10.47
C PRO A 300 -10.49 -11.84 -11.61
N ARG A 301 -9.92 -10.65 -11.83
CA ARG A 301 -8.87 -10.40 -12.82
C ARG A 301 -7.45 -10.62 -12.29
N TRP A 302 -7.30 -11.44 -11.24
CA TRP A 302 -5.97 -11.88 -10.83
C TRP A 302 -5.28 -12.64 -11.98
N LYS A 303 -3.95 -12.68 -11.95
CA LYS A 303 -3.16 -13.27 -13.03
C LYS A 303 -1.96 -14.01 -12.46
N ILE A 304 -1.76 -15.24 -12.92
CA ILE A 304 -0.49 -15.96 -12.87
C ILE A 304 0.14 -15.90 -14.26
N GLY A 305 1.44 -15.73 -14.34
CA GLY A 305 2.18 -15.68 -15.61
C GLY A 305 3.67 -15.81 -15.41
N HIS A 306 4.40 -15.97 -16.53
CA HIS A 306 5.85 -16.06 -16.51
C HIS A 306 6.49 -14.68 -16.48
N VAL A 307 7.56 -14.52 -15.69
CA VAL A 307 8.29 -13.25 -15.54
C VAL A 307 8.93 -12.82 -16.86
N THR A 308 9.28 -13.75 -17.73
CA THR A 308 9.82 -13.48 -19.08
C THR A 308 8.82 -12.75 -19.97
N ASP A 309 7.49 -12.88 -19.72
CA ASP A 309 6.44 -12.15 -20.44
C ASP A 309 6.27 -10.70 -19.92
N GLY A 310 6.89 -10.42 -18.79
CA GLY A 310 6.87 -9.14 -18.12
C GLY A 310 5.77 -9.01 -17.04
N VAL A 311 6.19 -8.58 -15.86
CA VAL A 311 5.32 -8.34 -14.69
C VAL A 311 4.80 -6.91 -14.73
N ASP A 312 3.52 -6.71 -15.08
CA ASP A 312 2.88 -5.39 -15.22
C ASP A 312 2.34 -4.86 -13.89
N THR A 313 3.17 -4.21 -13.10
CA THR A 313 2.81 -3.65 -11.78
C THR A 313 3.42 -2.28 -11.52
N GLY A 314 2.82 -1.48 -10.63
CA GLY A 314 3.32 -0.16 -10.23
C GLY A 314 3.43 0.87 -11.35
N GLY A 315 2.81 0.62 -12.52
CA GLY A 315 2.89 1.48 -13.71
C GLY A 315 4.06 1.17 -14.65
N TYR A 316 4.78 0.08 -14.37
CA TYR A 316 5.90 -0.43 -15.15
C TYR A 316 5.66 -1.88 -15.53
N VAL A 317 6.42 -2.37 -16.53
CA VAL A 317 6.50 -3.79 -16.87
C VAL A 317 7.93 -4.24 -16.60
N HIS A 318 8.07 -5.15 -15.65
CA HIS A 318 9.36 -5.65 -15.17
C HIS A 318 9.74 -6.94 -15.88
N PHE A 319 10.94 -6.99 -16.40
CA PHE A 319 11.58 -8.17 -16.97
C PHE A 319 12.84 -8.52 -16.16
N PRO A 320 13.40 -9.71 -16.28
CA PRO A 320 14.62 -10.09 -15.55
C PRO A 320 15.79 -9.13 -15.73
N ASP A 321 15.97 -8.63 -16.96
CA ASP A 321 17.10 -7.81 -17.38
C ASP A 321 16.80 -6.30 -17.48
N HIS A 322 15.53 -5.92 -17.75
CA HIS A 322 15.15 -4.53 -17.97
C HIS A 322 13.76 -4.18 -17.41
N VAL A 323 13.43 -2.87 -17.40
CA VAL A 323 12.12 -2.36 -16.98
C VAL A 323 11.57 -1.44 -18.06
N ARG A 324 10.35 -1.70 -18.52
CA ARG A 324 9.62 -0.83 -19.46
C ARG A 324 8.56 -0.01 -18.74
N VAL A 325 8.29 1.17 -19.25
CA VAL A 325 7.11 1.95 -18.83
C VAL A 325 5.86 1.36 -19.46
N ARG A 326 4.80 1.22 -18.69
CA ARG A 326 3.48 0.79 -19.20
C ARG A 326 3.06 1.63 -20.41
N LYS A 327 2.60 0.98 -21.48
CA LYS A 327 2.26 1.61 -22.79
C LYS A 327 1.43 2.89 -22.63
N ARG A 328 0.39 2.85 -21.77
CA ARG A 328 -0.46 4.04 -21.52
C ARG A 328 0.30 5.26 -21.00
N ASN A 329 1.25 5.08 -20.07
CA ASN A 329 2.05 6.15 -19.48
C ASN A 329 3.02 6.77 -20.52
N LYS A 330 3.63 5.91 -21.36
CA LYS A 330 4.45 6.33 -22.49
C LYS A 330 3.65 7.18 -23.48
N VAL A 331 2.49 6.67 -23.92
CA VAL A 331 1.61 7.36 -24.88
C VAL A 331 1.10 8.70 -24.32
N ALA A 332 0.72 8.72 -23.03
CA ALA A 332 0.25 9.94 -22.38
C ALA A 332 1.33 11.03 -22.35
N LEU A 333 2.60 10.69 -22.08
CA LEU A 333 3.71 11.64 -22.16
C LEU A 333 3.92 12.15 -23.60
N CYS A 334 4.01 11.25 -24.58
CA CYS A 334 4.20 11.63 -25.98
C CYS A 334 3.09 12.58 -26.47
N ARG A 335 1.83 12.27 -26.17
CA ARG A 335 0.69 13.11 -26.51
C ARG A 335 0.73 14.48 -25.83
N GLN A 336 1.14 14.53 -24.56
CA GLN A 336 1.28 15.79 -23.82
C GLN A 336 2.36 16.68 -24.47
N ILE A 337 3.54 16.14 -24.75
CA ILE A 337 4.63 16.90 -25.39
C ILE A 337 4.21 17.38 -26.79
N ALA A 338 3.64 16.51 -27.62
CA ALA A 338 3.17 16.87 -28.95
C ALA A 338 2.14 18.02 -28.91
N ARG A 339 1.17 17.94 -27.97
CA ARG A 339 0.17 19.01 -27.79
C ARG A 339 0.80 20.34 -27.35
N LEU A 340 1.80 20.30 -26.46
CA LEU A 340 2.48 21.51 -25.99
C LEU A 340 3.35 22.15 -27.09
N ARG A 341 4.02 21.33 -27.90
CA ARG A 341 4.78 21.79 -29.10
C ARG A 341 3.85 22.44 -30.13
N LYS A 342 2.68 21.82 -30.41
CA LYS A 342 1.67 22.42 -31.31
C LYS A 342 1.18 23.80 -30.84
N LYS A 343 1.26 24.05 -29.53
CA LYS A 343 0.94 25.39 -28.95
C LYS A 343 2.10 26.38 -29.01
N GLY A 344 3.21 26.05 -29.66
CA GLY A 344 4.37 26.92 -29.79
C GLY A 344 5.17 27.17 -28.51
N LEU A 345 5.01 26.32 -27.49
CA LEU A 345 5.72 26.47 -26.22
C LEU A 345 7.20 26.07 -26.37
N PRO A 346 8.14 26.84 -25.78
CA PRO A 346 9.55 26.49 -25.77
C PRO A 346 9.81 25.19 -24.97
N ASP A 347 10.86 24.44 -25.33
CA ASP A 347 11.17 23.14 -24.74
C ASP A 347 11.36 23.18 -23.21
N GLU A 348 11.86 24.28 -22.65
CA GLU A 348 11.98 24.49 -21.21
C GLU A 348 10.62 24.48 -20.50
N GLU A 349 9.65 25.23 -21.06
CA GLU A 349 8.28 25.29 -20.54
C GLU A 349 7.57 23.95 -20.72
N ILE A 350 7.78 23.25 -21.84
CA ILE A 350 7.28 21.90 -22.08
C ILE A 350 7.82 20.94 -21.01
N ARG A 351 9.14 21.00 -20.73
CA ARG A 351 9.79 20.19 -19.70
C ARG A 351 9.21 20.46 -18.32
N ARG A 352 8.99 21.73 -18.00
CA ARG A 352 8.38 22.15 -16.72
C ARG A 352 6.96 21.58 -16.58
N ARG A 353 6.11 21.69 -17.61
CA ARG A 353 4.73 21.18 -17.60
C ARG A 353 4.65 19.66 -17.67
N ALA A 354 5.61 18.98 -18.24
CA ALA A 354 5.68 17.53 -18.34
C ALA A 354 6.53 16.88 -17.23
N SER A 355 7.09 17.67 -16.31
CA SER A 355 8.07 17.25 -15.30
C SER A 355 7.64 16.04 -14.47
N SER A 356 6.37 15.98 -14.03
CA SER A 356 5.83 14.85 -13.28
C SER A 356 5.85 13.54 -14.09
N ARG A 357 5.44 13.58 -15.37
CA ARG A 357 5.46 12.39 -16.23
C ARG A 357 6.88 11.99 -16.63
N ILE A 358 7.74 12.98 -16.90
CA ILE A 358 9.17 12.74 -17.18
C ILE A 358 9.82 12.12 -15.94
N GLY A 359 9.58 12.68 -14.76
CA GLY A 359 10.08 12.16 -13.49
C GLY A 359 9.61 10.72 -13.21
N PHE A 360 8.38 10.38 -13.61
CA PHE A 360 7.89 9.02 -13.48
C PHE A 360 8.63 8.04 -14.41
N ILE A 361 8.72 8.35 -15.71
CA ILE A 361 9.25 7.39 -16.69
C ILE A 361 10.78 7.22 -16.64
N GLN A 362 11.53 8.21 -16.13
CA GLN A 362 12.99 8.15 -16.04
C GLN A 362 13.54 7.03 -15.14
N HIS A 363 12.69 6.41 -14.32
CA HIS A 363 13.05 5.28 -13.46
C HIS A 363 13.10 3.94 -14.23
N ALA A 364 12.58 3.89 -15.44
CA ALA A 364 12.65 2.73 -16.33
C ALA A 364 13.72 2.93 -17.42
N ASP A 365 13.91 1.94 -18.27
CA ASP A 365 14.89 1.98 -19.36
C ASP A 365 14.35 2.81 -20.54
N THR A 366 14.26 4.14 -20.34
CA THR A 366 13.61 5.10 -21.25
C THR A 366 14.55 6.17 -21.82
N SER A 367 15.87 6.03 -21.69
CA SER A 367 16.83 7.02 -22.20
C SER A 367 16.61 7.33 -23.68
N ASN A 368 16.47 6.30 -24.53
CA ASN A 368 16.21 6.48 -25.97
C ASN A 368 14.88 7.20 -26.26
N LEU A 369 13.86 6.99 -25.45
CA LEU A 369 12.57 7.68 -25.59
C LEU A 369 12.71 9.16 -25.24
N LEU A 370 13.38 9.47 -24.12
CA LEU A 370 13.59 10.86 -23.67
C LEU A 370 14.47 11.62 -24.67
N ASN A 371 15.51 10.98 -25.22
CA ASN A 371 16.34 11.57 -26.27
C ASN A 371 15.51 11.91 -27.53
N LYS A 372 14.72 10.97 -28.04
CA LYS A 372 13.83 11.18 -29.20
C LYS A 372 12.81 12.31 -28.96
N LEU A 373 12.43 12.53 -27.71
CA LEU A 373 11.51 13.60 -27.33
C LEU A 373 12.20 14.95 -27.04
N GLY A 374 13.55 15.03 -27.07
CA GLY A 374 14.31 16.20 -26.67
C GLY A 374 14.14 16.57 -25.19
N MET A 375 13.79 15.59 -24.36
CA MET A 375 13.47 15.75 -22.94
C MET A 375 14.51 15.11 -22.01
N GLU A 376 15.74 15.00 -22.47
CA GLU A 376 16.85 14.49 -21.67
C GLU A 376 16.97 15.28 -20.36
N THR A 377 17.03 14.59 -19.25
CA THR A 377 17.46 15.17 -17.99
C THR A 377 18.98 15.03 -17.92
N PRO A 378 19.73 16.14 -17.69
CA PRO A 378 21.15 16.02 -17.43
C PRO A 378 21.34 14.96 -16.34
N ARG A 379 22.13 13.92 -16.60
CA ARG A 379 22.45 12.92 -15.57
C ARG A 379 23.16 13.64 -14.43
N LYS A 380 22.44 14.05 -13.41
CA LYS A 380 23.07 14.34 -12.13
C LYS A 380 23.72 13.03 -11.70
N ARG A 381 25.06 12.98 -11.76
CA ARG A 381 25.83 11.89 -11.20
C ARG A 381 25.35 11.72 -9.76
N LEU A 382 24.88 10.54 -9.40
CA LEU A 382 24.31 10.22 -8.08
C LEU A 382 25.26 10.53 -6.89
N GLY A 383 26.48 10.99 -7.15
CA GLY A 383 27.50 11.37 -6.18
C GLY A 383 27.54 12.86 -5.76
N GLN A 384 26.72 13.75 -6.37
CA GLN A 384 26.82 15.19 -6.08
C GLN A 384 25.64 15.80 -5.32
N VAL A 385 24.64 15.01 -4.89
CA VAL A 385 23.47 15.53 -4.15
C VAL A 385 23.56 15.27 -2.65
N ILE A 386 24.56 14.53 -2.19
CA ILE A 386 24.87 14.47 -0.75
C ILE A 386 26.13 15.31 -0.54
N GLY A 387 25.94 16.58 -0.21
CA GLY A 387 26.98 17.43 0.35
C GLY A 387 27.40 16.90 1.72
N ILE A 388 28.05 15.74 1.77
CA ILE A 388 28.78 15.29 2.93
C ILE A 388 30.07 16.11 2.93
N LYS A 389 30.06 17.22 3.68
CA LYS A 389 31.31 17.82 4.15
C LYS A 389 32.09 16.68 4.83
N LYS A 390 33.19 16.26 4.22
CA LYS A 390 34.18 15.39 4.88
C LYS A 390 34.66 16.11 6.11
N VAL A 391 34.02 15.84 7.24
CA VAL A 391 34.65 16.11 8.54
C VAL A 391 35.77 15.07 8.68
N ARG A 392 37.00 15.51 8.58
CA ARG A 392 38.19 14.73 8.98
C ARG A 392 38.11 14.49 10.47
N GLY A 393 37.51 13.39 10.90
CA GLY A 393 37.50 12.87 12.24
C GLY A 393 37.75 11.38 12.17
N ARG A 394 38.74 10.91 12.91
CA ARG A 394 39.09 9.49 13.04
C ARG A 394 37.87 8.69 13.42
N ILE A 395 37.45 7.76 12.57
CA ILE A 395 36.46 6.73 12.93
C ILE A 395 37.23 5.65 13.67
N SER A 396 37.08 5.59 15.00
CA SER A 396 37.40 4.40 15.78
C SER A 396 36.45 3.27 15.33
N ARG A 397 37.02 2.13 14.96
CA ARG A 397 36.26 0.90 14.67
C ARG A 397 35.47 0.50 15.91
N PRO A 398 34.17 0.22 15.84
CA PRO A 398 33.47 -0.46 16.92
C PRO A 398 34.03 -1.88 17.01
N THR A 399 34.50 -2.26 18.18
CA THR A 399 34.85 -3.62 18.57
C THR A 399 33.59 -4.48 18.45
N GLY A 400 33.73 -5.63 17.77
CA GLY A 400 32.65 -6.58 17.55
C GLY A 400 32.03 -7.05 18.85
N ASN A 401 30.73 -6.82 19.03
CA ASN A 401 29.80 -7.62 19.85
C ASN A 401 28.34 -7.13 19.79
N GLU A 402 27.90 -6.49 18.72
CA GLU A 402 26.46 -6.15 18.55
C GLU A 402 25.92 -6.47 17.16
N ILE A 403 26.13 -7.71 16.70
CA ILE A 403 25.37 -8.26 15.57
C ILE A 403 24.91 -9.67 15.97
N ARG A 404 23.92 -9.74 16.87
CA ARG A 404 23.05 -10.90 16.99
C ARG A 404 21.61 -10.41 17.07
N GLY A 405 20.88 -10.62 16.01
CA GLY A 405 19.43 -10.44 16.00
C GLY A 405 18.87 -9.71 14.80
N TYR A 406 19.08 -10.23 13.61
CA TYR A 406 18.17 -10.05 12.45
C TYR A 406 18.72 -10.92 11.31
N THR A 407 18.55 -12.21 11.48
CA THR A 407 18.67 -13.16 10.37
C THR A 407 17.24 -13.62 10.04
N LEU A 408 16.84 -13.37 8.77
CA LEU A 408 15.70 -13.87 7.99
C LEU A 408 14.34 -13.28 8.34
#